data_c664999063c181b17e151c3852b09d34
#
_entry.id   c664999063c181b17e151c3852b09d34
#
_cell.length_a   1.000
_cell.length_b   1.000
_cell.length_c   1.000
_cell.angle_alpha   90.00
_cell.angle_beta   90.00
_cell.angle_gamma   90.00
#
_symmetry.space_group_name_H-M   'P 1'
#
loop_
_entity.id
_entity.type
_entity.pdbx_description
1 polymer ?
#
loop_
_entity_poly.entity_id
_entity_poly.type
_entity_poly.pdbx_seq_one_letter_code
_entity_poly.pdbx_strand_id
1 'polypeptide(L)'
;MKVEIGCGARVRDFDGRRYFYFWHYERDAGRSVRREDYVGRVDSDKAKADLLRRMAAYHRKAEQEFARRRARIEGLIGATRTST
;
A
#
# COMPACT_ATOMS: atom_id res chain seq x y z
N MET A 1 3.93 -6.71 17.52
CA MET A 1 3.33 -5.50 16.96
C MET A 1 2.77 -5.80 15.57
N LYS A 2 1.49 -5.58 15.38
CA LYS A 2 0.83 -5.86 14.11
C LYS A 2 1.03 -4.68 13.16
N VAL A 3 1.72 -4.91 12.06
CA VAL A 3 1.86 -3.90 10.99
C VAL A 3 0.87 -4.26 9.89
N GLU A 4 -0.09 -3.38 9.66
CA GLU A 4 -1.04 -3.57 8.59
C GLU A 4 -0.49 -3.01 7.29
N ILE A 5 -0.45 -3.86 6.28
CA ILE A 5 -0.07 -3.50 4.92
C ILE A 5 -1.21 -3.96 4.03
N GLY A 6 -1.74 -3.04 3.26
CA GLY A 6 -2.81 -3.39 2.35
C GLY A 6 -3.33 -2.18 1.61
N CYS A 7 -3.94 -2.46 0.48
CA CYS A 7 -4.62 -1.44 -0.32
C CYS A 7 -5.75 -2.09 -1.08
N GLY A 8 -6.65 -1.28 -1.58
CA GLY A 8 -7.75 -1.76 -2.39
C GLY A 8 -8.57 -0.61 -2.95
N ALA A 9 -9.61 -0.97 -3.63
CA ALA A 9 -10.53 -0.01 -4.21
C ALA A 9 -11.91 -0.16 -3.57
N ARG A 10 -12.61 0.95 -3.48
CA ARG A 10 -13.99 1.01 -3.03
C ARG A 10 -14.79 1.85 -4.00
N VAL A 11 -16.04 1.47 -4.22
CA VAL A 11 -16.98 2.25 -5.00
C VAL A 11 -17.97 2.92 -4.04
N ARG A 12 -18.13 4.22 -4.17
CA ARG A 12 -19.15 4.97 -3.43
C ARG A 12 -20.17 5.54 -4.39
N ASP A 13 -21.43 5.54 -3.96
CA ASP A 13 -22.55 6.05 -4.73
C ASP A 13 -23.00 7.39 -4.13
N PHE A 14 -23.04 8.45 -4.96
CA PHE A 14 -23.55 9.75 -4.59
C PHE A 14 -24.52 10.24 -5.66
N ASP A 15 -25.79 10.37 -5.31
CA ASP A 15 -26.85 10.86 -6.20
C ASP A 15 -26.93 10.09 -7.53
N GLY A 16 -26.82 8.76 -7.46
CA GLY A 16 -26.89 7.91 -8.64
C GLY A 16 -25.60 7.88 -9.46
N ARG A 17 -24.54 8.56 -9.03
CA ARG A 17 -23.23 8.54 -9.66
C ARG A 17 -22.27 7.74 -8.81
N ARG A 18 -21.45 6.93 -9.46
CA ARG A 18 -20.54 6.01 -8.78
C ARG A 18 -19.09 6.44 -9.00
N TYR A 19 -18.31 6.39 -7.93
CA TYR A 19 -16.93 6.87 -7.91
C TYR A 19 -16.02 5.85 -7.29
N PHE A 20 -14.79 5.75 -7.83
CA PHE A 20 -13.71 4.96 -7.24
C PHE A 20 -13.02 5.74 -6.14
N TYR A 21 -12.72 5.03 -5.05
CA TYR A 21 -11.84 5.48 -3.99
C TYR A 21 -10.75 4.43 -3.82
N PHE A 22 -9.52 4.90 -3.63
CA PHE A 22 -8.37 4.05 -3.32
C PHE A 22 -8.12 4.12 -1.84
N TRP A 23 -8.15 2.99 -1.13
CA TRP A 23 -7.80 2.94 0.28
C TRP A 23 -6.46 2.25 0.46
N HIS A 24 -5.68 2.71 1.44
CA HIS A 24 -4.37 2.16 1.74
C HIS A 24 -4.02 2.48 3.19
N TYR A 25 -3.09 1.71 3.73
CA TYR A 25 -2.55 1.98 5.05
C TYR A 25 -1.26 2.76 4.92
N GLU A 26 -1.13 3.81 5.74
CA GLU A 26 0.07 4.62 5.86
C GLU A 26 0.56 4.59 7.30
N ARG A 27 1.86 4.80 7.48
CA ARG A 27 2.45 4.96 8.79
C ARG A 27 2.46 6.43 9.17
N ASP A 28 1.80 6.74 10.27
CA ASP A 28 1.75 8.09 10.81
C ASP A 28 2.05 8.02 12.32
N ALA A 29 3.13 8.68 12.75
CA ALA A 29 3.56 8.70 14.15
C ALA A 29 3.65 7.30 14.78
N GLY A 30 4.14 6.32 14.05
CA GLY A 30 4.29 4.92 14.49
C GLY A 30 3.01 4.10 14.46
N ARG A 31 1.93 4.65 13.96
CA ARG A 31 0.64 3.96 13.84
C ARG A 31 0.32 3.66 12.38
N SER A 32 -0.37 2.54 12.14
CA SER A 32 -0.98 2.28 10.85
C SER A 32 -2.31 3.02 10.77
N VAL A 33 -2.42 3.92 9.80
CA VAL A 33 -3.63 4.71 9.56
C VAL A 33 -4.18 4.36 8.19
N ARG A 34 -5.48 4.09 8.13
CA ARG A 34 -6.15 3.85 6.86
C ARG A 34 -6.49 5.19 6.22
N ARG A 35 -6.05 5.38 4.98
CA ARG A 35 -6.40 6.54 4.15
C ARG A 35 -7.29 6.10 3.01
N GLU A 36 -8.16 6.98 2.59
CA GLU A 36 -9.03 6.74 1.44
C GLU A 36 -9.02 7.98 0.56
N ASP A 37 -8.60 7.82 -0.69
CA ASP A 37 -8.42 8.92 -1.64
C ASP A 37 -9.43 8.79 -2.78
N TYR A 38 -10.05 9.89 -3.14
CA TYR A 38 -10.90 9.97 -4.32
C TYR A 38 -10.06 9.79 -5.59
N VAL A 39 -10.54 8.96 -6.51
CA VAL A 39 -9.85 8.69 -7.78
C VAL A 39 -10.62 9.28 -8.97
N GLY A 40 -11.90 8.96 -9.10
CA GLY A 40 -12.73 9.44 -10.20
C GLY A 40 -13.95 8.57 -10.43
N ARG A 41 -14.70 8.90 -11.49
CA ARG A 41 -15.92 8.17 -11.84
C ARG A 41 -15.59 6.77 -12.35
N VAL A 42 -16.48 5.81 -12.04
CA VAL A 42 -16.26 4.41 -12.44
C VAL A 42 -16.33 4.21 -13.96
N ASP A 43 -16.97 5.12 -14.70
CA ASP A 43 -17.08 5.06 -16.15
C ASP A 43 -15.92 5.78 -16.88
N SER A 44 -14.98 6.34 -16.14
CA SER A 44 -13.83 7.07 -16.70
C SER A 44 -12.65 6.13 -16.89
N ASP A 45 -12.15 5.99 -18.10
CA ASP A 45 -10.95 5.21 -18.41
C ASP A 45 -9.71 5.78 -17.72
N LYS A 46 -9.65 7.12 -17.63
CA LYS A 46 -8.58 7.81 -16.90
C LYS A 46 -8.59 7.44 -15.42
N ALA A 47 -9.76 7.39 -14.79
CA ALA A 47 -9.89 7.01 -13.38
C ALA A 47 -9.49 5.56 -13.17
N LYS A 48 -9.87 4.65 -14.07
CA LYS A 48 -9.47 3.24 -14.01
C LYS A 48 -7.95 3.09 -14.10
N ALA A 49 -7.32 3.80 -15.03
CA ALA A 49 -5.86 3.77 -15.19
C ALA A 49 -5.16 4.37 -13.97
N ASP A 50 -5.68 5.45 -13.41
CA ASP A 50 -5.13 6.08 -12.22
C ASP A 50 -5.23 5.17 -11.00
N LEU A 51 -6.35 4.48 -10.84
CA LEU A 51 -6.54 3.50 -9.77
C LEU A 51 -5.48 2.40 -9.82
N LEU A 52 -5.23 1.84 -11.02
CA LEU A 52 -4.21 0.81 -11.22
C LEU A 52 -2.80 1.33 -10.92
N ARG A 53 -2.50 2.57 -11.32
CA ARG A 53 -1.20 3.20 -11.02
C ARG A 53 -0.98 3.37 -9.52
N ARG A 54 -2.00 3.81 -8.80
CA ARG A 54 -1.93 3.99 -7.34
C ARG A 54 -1.66 2.66 -6.64
N MET A 55 -2.35 1.62 -7.06
CA MET A 55 -2.16 0.28 -6.51
C MET A 55 -0.74 -0.24 -6.79
N ALA A 56 -0.26 -0.09 -8.02
CA ALA A 56 1.09 -0.52 -8.40
C ALA A 56 2.17 0.24 -7.61
N ALA A 57 1.99 1.55 -7.42
CA ALA A 57 2.93 2.36 -6.64
C ALA A 57 2.96 1.93 -5.18
N TYR A 58 1.81 1.63 -4.60
CA TYR A 58 1.73 1.14 -3.23
C TYR A 58 2.43 -0.22 -3.07
N HIS A 59 2.18 -1.15 -3.99
CA HIS A 59 2.81 -2.47 -3.98
C HIS A 59 4.33 -2.37 -4.11
N ARG A 60 4.82 -1.46 -4.93
CA ARG A 60 6.26 -1.23 -5.10
C ARG A 60 6.91 -0.75 -3.80
N LYS A 61 6.25 0.18 -3.09
CA LYS A 61 6.71 0.64 -1.78
C LYS A 61 6.73 -0.48 -0.75
N ALA A 62 5.69 -1.30 -0.74
CA ALA A 62 5.60 -2.45 0.17
C ALA A 62 6.71 -3.47 -0.11
N GLU A 63 6.98 -3.76 -1.38
CA GLU A 63 8.07 -4.66 -1.78
C GLU A 63 9.42 -4.16 -1.32
N GLN A 64 9.68 -2.86 -1.46
CA GLN A 64 10.93 -2.26 -1.00
C GLN A 64 11.09 -2.37 0.51
N GLU A 65 10.01 -2.19 1.25
CA GLU A 65 10.04 -2.34 2.72
C GLU A 65 10.29 -3.79 3.13
N PHE A 66 9.65 -4.74 2.48
CA PHE A 66 9.89 -6.15 2.72
C PHE A 66 11.32 -6.56 2.40
N ALA A 67 11.87 -6.04 1.30
CA ALA A 67 13.25 -6.30 0.91
C ALA A 67 14.24 -5.78 1.97
N ARG A 68 14.00 -4.59 2.52
CA ARG A 68 14.83 -4.04 3.61
C ARG A 68 14.77 -4.89 4.87
N ARG A 69 13.59 -5.37 5.24
CA ARG A 69 13.41 -6.25 6.41
C ARG A 69 14.13 -7.57 6.22
N ARG A 70 14.02 -8.16 5.03
CA ARG A 70 14.69 -9.40 4.67
C ARG A 70 16.21 -9.24 4.73
N ALA A 71 16.73 -8.15 4.16
CA ALA A 71 18.16 -7.86 4.18
C ALA A 71 18.71 -7.70 5.60
N ARG A 72 17.92 -7.10 6.50
CA ARG A 72 18.30 -6.95 7.91
C ARG A 72 18.42 -8.30 8.61
N ILE A 73 17.49 -9.22 8.34
CA ILE A 73 17.51 -10.57 8.90
C ILE A 73 18.71 -11.35 8.35
N GLU A 74 18.96 -11.25 7.04
CA GLU A 74 20.11 -11.88 6.38
C GLU A 74 21.42 -11.39 6.98
N GLY A 75 21.51 -10.07 7.25
CA GLY A 75 22.66 -9.50 7.91
C GLY A 75 22.91 -10.04 9.32
N LEU A 76 21.83 -10.24 10.08
CA LEU A 76 21.91 -10.85 11.41
C LEU A 76 22.41 -12.29 11.35
N ILE A 77 21.91 -13.07 10.42
CA ILE A 77 22.34 -14.46 10.21
C ILE A 77 23.83 -14.51 9.83
N GLY A 78 24.26 -13.63 8.91
CA GLY A 78 25.66 -13.54 8.52
C GLY A 78 26.58 -13.18 9.67
N ALA A 79 26.17 -12.23 10.53
CA ALA A 79 26.93 -11.83 11.71
C ALA A 79 27.09 -12.97 12.72
N THR A 80 26.05 -13.77 12.93
CA THR A 80 26.12 -14.92 13.84
C THR A 80 26.98 -16.06 13.30
N ARG A 81 27.07 -16.20 11.97
CA ARG A 81 27.94 -17.20 11.34
C ARG A 81 29.43 -16.90 11.55
N THR A 82 29.79 -15.63 11.55
CA THR A 82 31.20 -15.21 11.66
C THR A 82 31.67 -15.17 13.10
N SER A 83 30.83 -15.35 14.08
CA SER A 83 31.15 -15.26 15.50
C SER A 83 31.51 -16.62 16.15
N THR A 84 31.80 -17.63 15.38
CA THR A 84 32.23 -18.93 15.90
C THR A 84 33.71 -18.96 16.31
#